data_c13eb058ad02df60b89388c6aaa6b4b7
#
_entry.id   c13eb058ad02df60b89388c6aaa6b4b7
#
_cell.length_a   1.000
_cell.length_b   1.000
_cell.length_c   1.000
_cell.angle_alpha   90.00
_cell.angle_beta   90.00
_cell.angle_gamma   90.00
#
_symmetry.space_group_name_H-M   'P 1'
#
loop_
_entity.id
_entity.type
_entity.pdbx_description
1 polymer ?
#
loop_
_entity_poly.entity_id
_entity_poly.type
_entity_poly.pdbx_seq_one_letter_code
_entity_poly.pdbx_strand_id
1 'polypeptide(L)'
;MLVPNQEKADFVNQAMDYLDEGNSSRKVAAWLVSKTGDTITHQGIILIWQRFRGKGTENPSKRLAQMDKTRRKNKPKTLEDKKLAAAKRKQTDAKRRLTIAKKGLEELSPKPVQATGNLDFDAIEQQKQTQEVVFAPNKGPQTEFLASSEQEVLYGGAAGGGKTYALLADPMRYFNNPNFNGLILRRSTDELREIIWKSQELYPRAFKGAKWGEKKSQWSFPSGGKLWLTYLDRDQDVLRYQGQSFSYIAVDELTQYPSPFCWNFLRSRLRTTDPTLPIFMRATTNPGGIGMGWVKRTFIDPAPANTKFVATDQESGEDLVYPDGHHRAGEPLFYRRFIPARLSDNPYLMEGGQYEANLLSLPEMQRRQLLDGDWSVTDGAAFSEWRHKDHVIEPYDIPTDWTRFRSCDFGYASYSSVHWFAIDPSYSTLICYRELYVTKHTGRDLAKAVLEAEGSEKIQYGILDSSCWHQRGTLGPSIAEEMISQGCRWRPSDRSNGARIAGKNRLHELLKVDEETGLAGIQFFNTCRQVIADFPLIPSDPKGGDDIDPRTSQQRHTYDSIRYAAMSRPKAFSPFDMGRGVPQQSWRPADSVFGY
;
A
#
# COMPACT_ATOMS: atom_id res chain seq x y z
N MET A 1 20.35 -18.43 -27.15
CA MET A 1 20.30 -19.70 -27.95
C MET A 1 21.54 -19.74 -28.81
N LEU A 2 22.50 -20.61 -28.49
CA LEU A 2 23.67 -20.83 -29.33
C LEU A 2 23.21 -21.74 -30.50
N VAL A 3 23.19 -21.20 -31.72
CA VAL A 3 23.00 -21.98 -32.93
C VAL A 3 24.29 -22.76 -33.15
N PRO A 4 24.24 -24.05 -33.50
CA PRO A 4 25.42 -24.87 -33.66
C PRO A 4 26.18 -24.48 -34.95
N ASN A 5 27.13 -23.58 -34.79
CA ASN A 5 28.21 -23.36 -35.75
C ASN A 5 29.45 -24.04 -35.13
N GLN A 6 30.14 -24.86 -35.91
CA GLN A 6 31.30 -25.63 -35.44
C GLN A 6 32.38 -24.73 -34.85
N GLU A 7 32.65 -23.57 -35.44
CA GLU A 7 33.59 -22.57 -34.90
C GLU A 7 33.21 -22.04 -33.51
N LYS A 8 31.93 -21.77 -33.28
CA LYS A 8 31.44 -21.32 -31.99
C LYS A 8 31.56 -22.42 -30.92
N ALA A 9 31.37 -23.67 -31.30
CA ALA A 9 31.54 -24.81 -30.38
C ALA A 9 32.99 -24.97 -29.94
N ASP A 10 33.94 -24.72 -30.82
CA ASP A 10 35.38 -24.80 -30.50
C ASP A 10 35.80 -23.68 -29.51
N PHE A 11 35.25 -22.46 -29.67
CA PHE A 11 35.50 -21.37 -28.72
C PHE A 11 34.88 -21.66 -27.33
N VAL A 12 33.72 -22.33 -27.28
CA VAL A 12 33.11 -22.75 -26.01
C VAL A 12 33.99 -23.80 -25.33
N ASN A 13 34.56 -24.76 -26.05
CA ASN A 13 35.46 -25.74 -25.50
C ASN A 13 36.73 -25.09 -24.95
N GLN A 14 37.38 -24.17 -25.71
CA GLN A 14 38.54 -23.40 -25.23
C GLN A 14 38.18 -22.55 -23.99
N ALA A 15 36.98 -21.99 -23.90
CA ALA A 15 36.52 -21.27 -22.72
C ALA A 15 36.41 -22.19 -21.48
N MET A 16 36.03 -23.46 -21.68
CA MET A 16 35.99 -24.44 -20.59
C MET A 16 37.38 -24.81 -20.11
N ASP A 17 38.33 -25.01 -21.04
CA ASP A 17 39.73 -25.28 -20.72
C ASP A 17 40.35 -24.12 -19.93
N TYR A 18 40.09 -22.87 -20.32
CA TYR A 18 40.56 -21.69 -19.57
C TYR A 18 39.98 -21.59 -18.15
N LEU A 19 38.76 -22.07 -17.93
CA LEU A 19 38.19 -22.15 -16.58
C LEU A 19 38.85 -23.26 -15.76
N ASP A 20 39.16 -24.39 -16.37
CA ASP A 20 39.86 -25.51 -15.72
C ASP A 20 41.32 -25.15 -15.37
N GLU A 21 41.94 -24.24 -16.14
CA GLU A 21 43.24 -23.63 -15.85
C GLU A 21 43.20 -22.58 -14.71
N GLY A 22 42.04 -22.32 -14.12
CA GLY A 22 41.87 -21.42 -12.99
C GLY A 22 41.66 -19.95 -13.35
N ASN A 23 41.37 -19.63 -14.63
CA ASN A 23 41.03 -18.27 -15.02
C ASN A 23 39.68 -17.83 -14.48
N SER A 24 39.52 -16.53 -14.14
CA SER A 24 38.26 -16.03 -13.60
C SER A 24 37.14 -16.07 -14.64
N SER A 25 35.95 -16.52 -14.21
CA SER A 25 34.76 -16.64 -15.07
C SER A 25 34.36 -15.32 -15.78
N ARG A 26 34.72 -14.17 -15.21
CA ARG A 26 34.51 -12.85 -15.85
C ARG A 26 35.45 -12.62 -17.02
N LYS A 27 36.73 -13.02 -16.90
CA LYS A 27 37.69 -12.90 -17.99
C LYS A 27 37.37 -13.85 -19.12
N VAL A 28 36.99 -15.08 -18.80
CA VAL A 28 36.60 -16.10 -19.78
C VAL A 28 35.31 -15.72 -20.50
N ALA A 29 34.32 -15.16 -19.80
CA ALA A 29 33.10 -14.64 -20.41
C ALA A 29 33.39 -13.50 -21.41
N ALA A 30 34.21 -12.52 -21.01
CA ALA A 30 34.61 -11.41 -21.88
C ALA A 30 35.37 -11.89 -23.13
N TRP A 31 36.28 -12.87 -22.95
CA TRP A 31 37.01 -13.49 -24.05
C TRP A 31 36.07 -14.21 -25.03
N LEU A 32 35.12 -15.02 -24.52
CA LEU A 32 34.17 -15.75 -25.35
C LEU A 32 33.25 -14.80 -26.12
N VAL A 33 32.74 -13.75 -25.51
CA VAL A 33 31.95 -12.68 -26.15
C VAL A 33 32.74 -12.03 -27.28
N SER A 34 34.05 -11.77 -27.09
CA SER A 34 34.91 -11.16 -28.11
C SER A 34 35.12 -12.07 -29.34
N LYS A 35 35.02 -13.38 -29.18
CA LYS A 35 35.22 -14.38 -30.24
C LYS A 35 33.94 -14.80 -30.94
N THR A 36 32.83 -14.83 -30.22
CA THR A 36 31.53 -15.33 -30.75
C THR A 36 30.55 -14.22 -31.08
N GLY A 37 30.73 -13.03 -30.55
CA GLY A 37 29.75 -11.93 -30.65
C GLY A 37 28.45 -12.14 -29.83
N ASP A 38 28.32 -13.27 -29.12
CA ASP A 38 27.12 -13.60 -28.35
C ASP A 38 27.21 -13.03 -26.92
N THR A 39 26.16 -12.41 -26.44
CA THR A 39 26.10 -11.89 -25.08
C THR A 39 26.01 -13.06 -24.09
N ILE A 40 27.08 -13.29 -23.32
CA ILE A 40 27.11 -14.31 -22.27
C ILE A 40 27.60 -13.71 -20.97
N THR A 41 26.90 -13.98 -19.87
CA THR A 41 27.31 -13.51 -18.54
C THR A 41 28.28 -14.48 -17.89
N HIS A 42 29.10 -13.99 -16.94
CA HIS A 42 30.00 -14.84 -16.17
C HIS A 42 29.26 -15.95 -15.38
N GLN A 43 28.02 -15.73 -14.98
CA GLN A 43 27.17 -16.76 -14.36
C GLN A 43 26.70 -17.79 -15.41
N GLY A 44 26.38 -17.36 -16.61
CA GLY A 44 26.05 -18.26 -17.72
C GLY A 44 27.19 -19.21 -18.07
N ILE A 45 28.43 -18.72 -18.07
CA ILE A 45 29.62 -19.57 -18.30
C ILE A 45 29.84 -20.58 -17.19
N ILE A 46 29.68 -20.19 -15.91
CA ILE A 46 29.79 -21.13 -14.77
C ILE A 46 28.73 -22.24 -14.89
N LEU A 47 27.51 -21.90 -15.26
CA LEU A 47 26.42 -22.88 -15.46
C LEU A 47 26.73 -23.85 -16.62
N ILE A 48 27.32 -23.37 -17.70
CA ILE A 48 27.76 -24.20 -18.82
C ILE A 48 28.88 -25.13 -18.34
N TRP A 49 29.90 -24.62 -17.66
CA TRP A 49 31.01 -25.39 -17.13
C TRP A 49 30.58 -26.48 -16.12
N GLN A 50 29.71 -26.15 -15.16
CA GLN A 50 29.15 -27.11 -14.19
C GLN A 50 28.34 -28.22 -14.88
N ARG A 51 27.65 -27.91 -15.97
CA ARG A 51 26.87 -28.87 -16.74
C ARG A 51 27.73 -29.86 -17.55
N PHE A 52 28.91 -29.43 -17.98
CA PHE A 52 29.81 -30.23 -18.82
C PHE A 52 30.83 -31.05 -17.99
N ARG A 53 31.19 -30.60 -16.79
CA ARG A 53 32.17 -31.30 -15.93
C ARG A 53 31.66 -32.61 -15.33
N GLY A 54 30.34 -32.81 -15.25
CA GLY A 54 29.71 -33.96 -14.56
C GLY A 54 29.53 -35.24 -15.38
N LYS A 55 29.92 -35.31 -16.66
CA LYS A 55 29.71 -36.51 -17.51
C LYS A 55 30.75 -36.56 -18.63
N GLY A 56 31.56 -37.64 -18.61
CA GLY A 56 32.67 -37.86 -19.54
C GLY A 56 32.33 -37.71 -21.02
N THR A 57 33.32 -37.24 -21.73
CA THR A 57 33.71 -37.29 -23.14
C THR A 57 32.66 -37.47 -24.27
N GLU A 58 31.42 -36.98 -24.15
CA GLU A 58 30.51 -36.88 -25.30
C GLU A 58 30.40 -35.43 -25.84
N ASN A 59 30.63 -35.31 -27.14
CA ASN A 59 30.62 -34.06 -27.88
C ASN A 59 29.32 -33.23 -27.61
N PRO A 60 29.44 -32.00 -27.08
CA PRO A 60 28.32 -31.15 -26.73
C PRO A 60 27.29 -30.92 -27.82
N SER A 61 27.72 -30.86 -29.07
CA SER A 61 26.84 -30.65 -30.24
C SER A 61 25.84 -31.79 -30.46
N LYS A 62 26.21 -33.04 -30.17
CA LYS A 62 25.31 -34.19 -30.33
C LYS A 62 24.21 -34.19 -29.28
N ARG A 63 24.51 -33.73 -28.05
CA ARG A 63 23.57 -33.69 -26.96
C ARG A 63 22.53 -32.59 -27.07
N LEU A 64 22.91 -31.40 -27.56
CA LEU A 64 21.99 -30.31 -27.88
C LEU A 64 21.00 -30.70 -28.99
N ALA A 65 21.45 -31.38 -30.02
CA ALA A 65 20.60 -31.90 -31.10
C ALA A 65 19.62 -32.99 -30.63
N GLN A 66 19.98 -33.78 -29.62
CA GLN A 66 19.14 -34.81 -29.03
C GLN A 66 18.07 -34.21 -28.09
N MET A 67 18.42 -33.17 -27.33
CA MET A 67 17.46 -32.40 -26.51
C MET A 67 16.44 -31.65 -27.37
N ASP A 68 16.82 -31.11 -28.52
CA ASP A 68 15.91 -30.42 -29.44
C ASP A 68 14.95 -31.40 -30.14
N LYS A 69 15.38 -32.62 -30.45
CA LYS A 69 14.49 -33.70 -30.96
C LYS A 69 13.45 -34.14 -29.93
N THR A 70 13.82 -34.23 -28.67
CA THR A 70 12.93 -34.58 -27.58
C THR A 70 11.90 -33.46 -27.30
N ARG A 71 12.33 -32.20 -27.41
CA ARG A 71 11.46 -31.02 -27.22
C ARG A 71 10.44 -30.86 -28.37
N ARG A 72 10.78 -31.23 -29.59
CA ARG A 72 9.87 -31.23 -30.76
C ARG A 72 8.82 -32.33 -30.69
N LYS A 73 9.11 -33.49 -30.07
CA LYS A 73 8.14 -34.59 -29.92
C LYS A 73 7.05 -34.30 -28.88
N ASN A 74 7.29 -33.39 -27.91
CA ASN A 74 6.38 -33.09 -26.79
C ASN A 74 5.62 -31.77 -26.94
N LYS A 75 5.61 -31.13 -28.11
CA LYS A 75 4.79 -29.92 -28.34
C LYS A 75 3.32 -30.29 -28.54
N PRO A 76 2.39 -29.75 -27.76
CA PRO A 76 0.97 -29.98 -28.01
C PRO A 76 0.56 -29.41 -29.36
N LYS A 77 -0.18 -30.21 -30.15
CA LYS A 77 -0.50 -29.88 -31.53
C LYS A 77 -1.64 -28.89 -31.72
N THR A 78 -2.51 -28.74 -30.69
CA THR A 78 -3.69 -27.87 -30.73
C THR A 78 -3.82 -26.97 -29.51
N LEU A 79 -4.66 -25.92 -29.60
CA LEU A 79 -4.98 -25.04 -28.46
C LEU A 79 -5.71 -25.78 -27.34
N GLU A 80 -6.51 -26.79 -27.69
CA GLU A 80 -7.20 -27.66 -26.72
C GLU A 80 -6.22 -28.56 -25.97
N ASP A 81 -5.21 -29.10 -26.64
CA ASP A 81 -4.16 -29.89 -25.98
C ASP A 81 -3.37 -29.04 -24.97
N LYS A 82 -3.16 -27.77 -25.28
CA LYS A 82 -2.52 -26.82 -24.35
C LYS A 82 -3.40 -26.53 -23.13
N LYS A 83 -4.71 -26.33 -23.33
CA LYS A 83 -5.67 -26.12 -22.25
C LYS A 83 -5.80 -27.37 -21.37
N LEU A 84 -5.84 -28.55 -21.96
CA LEU A 84 -5.92 -29.81 -21.23
C LEU A 84 -4.64 -30.10 -20.44
N ALA A 85 -3.47 -29.81 -21.01
CA ALA A 85 -2.19 -29.94 -20.32
C ALA A 85 -2.06 -28.96 -19.15
N ALA A 86 -2.53 -27.71 -19.31
CA ALA A 86 -2.57 -26.72 -18.25
C ALA A 86 -3.55 -27.11 -17.11
N ALA A 87 -4.72 -27.64 -17.46
CA ALA A 87 -5.69 -28.14 -16.48
C ALA A 87 -5.14 -29.34 -15.68
N LYS A 88 -4.46 -30.28 -16.35
CA LYS A 88 -3.81 -31.42 -15.68
C LYS A 88 -2.67 -30.97 -14.74
N ARG A 89 -1.88 -29.95 -15.14
CA ARG A 89 -0.87 -29.36 -14.25
C ARG A 89 -1.48 -28.72 -13.03
N LYS A 90 -2.52 -27.90 -13.18
CA LYS A 90 -3.24 -27.31 -12.04
C LYS A 90 -3.79 -28.37 -11.08
N GLN A 91 -4.31 -29.49 -11.59
CA GLN A 91 -4.83 -30.59 -10.78
C GLN A 91 -3.72 -31.35 -10.02
N THR A 92 -2.56 -31.52 -10.65
CA THR A 92 -1.37 -32.15 -10.03
C THR A 92 -0.78 -31.25 -8.95
N ASP A 93 -0.70 -29.94 -9.20
CA ASP A 93 -0.22 -28.95 -8.21
C ASP A 93 -1.18 -28.81 -7.02
N ALA A 94 -2.49 -28.84 -7.26
CA ALA A 94 -3.49 -28.87 -6.21
C ALA A 94 -3.36 -30.11 -5.31
N LYS A 95 -3.16 -31.30 -5.91
CA LYS A 95 -2.90 -32.54 -5.16
C LYS A 95 -1.61 -32.47 -4.34
N ARG A 96 -0.53 -31.92 -4.93
CA ARG A 96 0.76 -31.74 -4.25
C ARG A 96 0.63 -30.78 -3.06
N ARG A 97 -0.11 -29.66 -3.23
CA ARG A 97 -0.40 -28.71 -2.15
C ARG A 97 -1.18 -29.34 -1.01
N LEU A 98 -2.18 -30.17 -1.34
CA LEU A 98 -2.98 -30.91 -0.35
C LEU A 98 -2.11 -31.91 0.45
N THR A 99 -1.17 -32.60 -0.22
CA THR A 99 -0.24 -33.52 0.43
C THR A 99 0.75 -32.82 1.35
N ILE A 100 1.27 -31.65 0.91
CA ILE A 100 2.16 -30.82 1.73
C ILE A 100 1.41 -30.24 2.93
N ALA A 101 0.18 -29.74 2.73
CA ALA A 101 -0.66 -29.24 3.81
C ALA A 101 -1.02 -30.33 4.84
N LYS A 102 -1.32 -31.56 4.38
CA LYS A 102 -1.57 -32.71 5.27
C LYS A 102 -0.33 -33.10 6.06
N LYS A 103 0.87 -33.08 5.42
CA LYS A 103 2.12 -33.39 6.10
C LYS A 103 2.49 -32.30 7.13
N GLY A 104 2.26 -31.02 6.81
CA GLY A 104 2.44 -29.92 7.75
C GLY A 104 1.46 -29.96 8.93
N LEU A 105 0.22 -30.46 8.72
CA LEU A 105 -0.75 -30.69 9.79
C LEU A 105 -0.38 -31.89 10.69
N GLU A 106 0.22 -32.93 10.13
CA GLU A 106 0.73 -34.08 10.91
C GLU A 106 1.99 -33.69 11.72
N GLU A 107 2.83 -32.84 11.20
CA GLU A 107 4.01 -32.32 11.92
C GLU A 107 3.66 -31.29 13.01
N LEU A 108 2.50 -30.62 12.91
CA LEU A 108 1.96 -29.67 13.89
C LEU A 108 1.09 -30.33 14.97
N SER A 109 0.79 -31.61 14.85
CA SER A 109 0.14 -32.33 15.92
C SER A 109 1.12 -32.51 17.09
N PRO A 110 0.86 -31.96 18.27
CA PRO A 110 1.75 -32.14 19.40
C PRO A 110 1.80 -33.65 19.72
N LYS A 111 2.97 -34.26 19.52
CA LYS A 111 3.24 -35.59 20.06
C LYS A 111 3.01 -35.49 21.57
N PRO A 112 2.26 -36.42 22.17
CA PRO A 112 2.12 -36.42 23.61
C PRO A 112 3.51 -36.59 24.23
N VAL A 113 4.00 -35.52 24.81
CA VAL A 113 5.20 -35.54 25.65
C VAL A 113 4.80 -36.31 26.88
N GLN A 114 5.27 -37.54 27.00
CA GLN A 114 5.22 -38.24 28.29
C GLN A 114 6.06 -37.44 29.26
N ALA A 115 5.39 -36.74 30.17
CA ALA A 115 6.02 -36.04 31.27
C ALA A 115 6.62 -37.07 32.22
N THR A 116 7.88 -37.40 32.01
CA THR A 116 8.71 -38.12 33.01
C THR A 116 9.63 -37.08 33.62
N GLY A 117 9.18 -36.46 34.65
CA GLY A 117 9.94 -35.54 35.47
C GLY A 117 8.99 -34.69 36.30
N ASN A 118 8.99 -34.87 37.61
CA ASN A 118 8.36 -33.94 38.55
C ASN A 118 8.93 -32.54 38.30
N LEU A 119 8.16 -31.70 37.62
CA LEU A 119 8.43 -30.27 37.60
C LEU A 119 8.19 -29.78 39.03
N ASP A 120 9.27 -29.44 39.68
CA ASP A 120 9.22 -28.79 40.99
C ASP A 120 8.70 -27.36 40.80
N PHE A 121 7.38 -27.22 40.90
CA PHE A 121 6.69 -25.94 40.77
C PHE A 121 7.14 -24.93 41.84
N ASP A 122 7.53 -25.42 43.03
CA ASP A 122 8.03 -24.58 44.12
C ASP A 122 9.42 -24.01 43.77
N ALA A 123 10.28 -24.76 43.10
CA ALA A 123 11.57 -24.27 42.61
C ALA A 123 11.41 -23.25 41.46
N ILE A 124 10.42 -23.44 40.60
CA ILE A 124 10.08 -22.47 39.53
C ILE A 124 9.48 -21.19 40.12
N GLU A 125 8.65 -21.31 41.17
CA GLU A 125 8.06 -20.15 41.85
C GLU A 125 9.09 -19.41 42.69
N GLN A 126 10.03 -20.10 43.33
CA GLN A 126 11.17 -19.50 44.02
C GLN A 126 12.16 -18.84 43.07
N GLN A 127 12.41 -19.39 41.89
CA GLN A 127 13.20 -18.72 40.85
C GLN A 127 12.53 -17.45 40.31
N LYS A 128 11.19 -17.42 40.23
CA LYS A 128 10.44 -16.20 39.85
C LYS A 128 10.56 -15.10 40.94
N GLN A 129 10.66 -15.47 42.20
CA GLN A 129 10.81 -14.50 43.32
C GLN A 129 12.21 -13.87 43.41
N THR A 130 13.22 -14.44 42.75
CA THR A 130 14.62 -13.93 42.80
C THR A 130 15.04 -13.15 41.55
N GLN A 131 14.27 -13.17 40.47
CA GLN A 131 14.55 -12.40 39.27
C GLN A 131 13.65 -11.17 39.16
N GLU A 132 14.26 -9.99 39.13
CA GLU A 132 13.54 -8.75 38.84
C GLU A 132 12.90 -8.80 37.47
N VAL A 133 11.56 -8.76 37.39
CA VAL A 133 10.84 -8.65 36.13
C VAL A 133 10.89 -7.20 35.69
N VAL A 134 11.71 -6.91 34.70
CA VAL A 134 11.93 -5.55 34.17
C VAL A 134 10.76 -5.10 33.32
N PHE A 135 10.14 -6.00 32.57
CA PHE A 135 8.97 -5.74 31.73
C PHE A 135 8.09 -6.98 31.64
N ALA A 136 6.81 -6.81 31.85
CA ALA A 136 5.78 -7.81 31.62
C ALA A 136 4.70 -7.21 30.70
N PRO A 137 4.39 -7.84 29.55
CA PRO A 137 3.34 -7.33 28.68
C PRO A 137 1.97 -7.46 29.34
N ASN A 138 1.11 -6.49 29.09
CA ASN A 138 -0.30 -6.60 29.43
C ASN A 138 -0.95 -7.76 28.66
N LYS A 139 -1.90 -8.43 29.27
CA LYS A 139 -2.68 -9.51 28.62
C LYS A 139 -3.46 -8.94 27.43
N GLY A 140 -3.63 -9.76 26.40
CA GLY A 140 -4.37 -9.38 25.20
C GLY A 140 -3.49 -8.71 24.14
N PRO A 141 -3.87 -7.56 23.58
CA PRO A 141 -3.24 -6.99 22.37
C PRO A 141 -1.74 -6.75 22.46
N GLN A 142 -1.23 -6.32 23.63
CA GLN A 142 0.21 -6.12 23.82
C GLN A 142 0.99 -7.45 23.75
N THR A 143 0.45 -8.50 24.38
CA THR A 143 1.03 -9.85 24.31
C THR A 143 0.94 -10.40 22.88
N GLU A 144 -0.17 -10.19 22.17
CA GLU A 144 -0.34 -10.60 20.77
C GLU A 144 0.66 -9.90 19.83
N PHE A 145 0.87 -8.61 20.05
CA PHE A 145 1.86 -7.85 19.28
C PHE A 145 3.27 -8.44 19.45
N LEU A 146 3.68 -8.70 20.68
CA LEU A 146 4.98 -9.29 20.97
C LEU A 146 5.12 -10.74 20.49
N ALA A 147 4.04 -11.49 20.38
CA ALA A 147 4.01 -12.84 19.85
C ALA A 147 3.92 -12.92 18.33
N SER A 148 3.68 -11.81 17.65
CA SER A 148 3.44 -11.77 16.20
C SER A 148 4.68 -12.15 15.40
N SER A 149 4.51 -13.06 14.45
CA SER A 149 5.55 -13.56 13.54
C SER A 149 5.47 -12.96 12.13
N GLU A 150 4.42 -12.20 11.82
CA GLU A 150 4.23 -11.54 10.54
C GLU A 150 5.32 -10.50 10.28
N GLN A 151 5.72 -10.34 9.02
CA GLN A 151 6.79 -9.41 8.68
C GLN A 151 6.44 -7.96 8.97
N GLU A 152 5.19 -7.55 8.78
CA GLU A 152 4.71 -6.21 9.07
C GLU A 152 3.51 -6.27 10.02
N VAL A 153 3.63 -5.61 11.18
CA VAL A 153 2.55 -5.56 12.19
C VAL A 153 2.31 -4.12 12.61
N LEU A 154 1.05 -3.72 12.57
CA LEU A 154 0.55 -2.47 13.13
C LEU A 154 -0.15 -2.73 14.47
N TYR A 155 0.33 -2.13 15.55
CA TYR A 155 -0.34 -2.07 16.84
C TYR A 155 -0.94 -0.67 17.01
N GLY A 156 -2.24 -0.54 16.74
CA GLY A 156 -2.88 0.76 16.61
C GLY A 156 -4.27 0.82 17.23
N GLY A 157 -4.73 2.02 17.58
CA GLY A 157 -6.04 2.25 18.17
C GLY A 157 -6.00 3.31 19.27
N ALA A 158 -6.77 3.11 20.34
CA ALA A 158 -6.90 4.08 21.42
C ALA A 158 -5.57 4.49 22.06
N ALA A 159 -5.52 5.69 22.60
CA ALA A 159 -4.40 6.16 23.41
C ALA A 159 -4.31 5.35 24.72
N GLY A 160 -3.10 5.30 25.31
CA GLY A 160 -2.91 4.61 26.59
C GLY A 160 -2.77 3.09 26.52
N GLY A 161 -2.94 2.44 25.37
CA GLY A 161 -2.86 0.97 25.22
C GLY A 161 -1.47 0.35 25.36
N GLY A 162 -0.45 1.08 25.83
CA GLY A 162 0.91 0.55 26.05
C GLY A 162 1.76 0.34 24.79
N LYS A 163 1.38 0.96 23.68
CA LYS A 163 1.99 0.77 22.34
C LYS A 163 3.49 1.05 22.31
N THR A 164 3.94 2.19 22.83
CA THR A 164 5.37 2.59 22.80
C THR A 164 6.24 1.62 23.62
N TYR A 165 5.76 1.15 24.77
CA TYR A 165 6.49 0.13 25.56
C TYR A 165 6.57 -1.20 24.82
N ALA A 166 5.51 -1.63 24.15
CA ALA A 166 5.55 -2.83 23.32
C ALA A 166 6.56 -2.71 22.18
N LEU A 167 6.63 -1.53 21.53
CA LEU A 167 7.58 -1.25 20.45
C LEU A 167 9.04 -1.31 20.92
N LEU A 168 9.31 -0.84 22.16
CA LEU A 168 10.64 -0.91 22.78
C LEU A 168 10.98 -2.32 23.26
N ALA A 169 9.99 -3.07 23.74
CA ALA A 169 10.19 -4.43 24.28
C ALA A 169 10.39 -5.48 23.17
N ASP A 170 9.73 -5.32 22.01
CA ASP A 170 9.74 -6.31 20.94
C ASP A 170 11.16 -6.73 20.47
N PRO A 171 12.11 -5.81 20.22
CA PRO A 171 13.45 -6.16 19.80
C PRO A 171 14.35 -6.70 20.92
N MET A 172 13.98 -6.57 22.21
CA MET A 172 14.82 -6.98 23.35
C MET A 172 15.24 -8.44 23.28
N ARG A 173 14.41 -9.32 22.73
CA ARG A 173 14.69 -10.75 22.54
C ARG A 173 15.93 -11.03 21.65
N TYR A 174 16.36 -10.03 20.87
CA TYR A 174 17.48 -10.16 19.95
C TYR A 174 18.73 -9.37 20.37
N PHE A 175 18.67 -8.59 21.45
CA PHE A 175 19.79 -7.73 21.89
C PHE A 175 21.04 -8.51 22.32
N ASN A 176 20.92 -9.80 22.60
CA ASN A 176 22.06 -10.68 22.89
C ASN A 176 22.77 -11.18 21.62
N ASN A 177 22.23 -10.92 20.42
CA ASN A 177 22.86 -11.25 19.17
C ASN A 177 23.80 -10.11 18.71
N PRO A 178 25.11 -10.37 18.46
CA PRO A 178 26.06 -9.33 18.04
C PRO A 178 25.76 -8.71 16.68
N ASN A 179 25.04 -9.42 15.82
CA ASN A 179 24.67 -8.97 14.48
C ASN A 179 23.33 -8.20 14.46
N PHE A 180 22.67 -8.06 15.62
CA PHE A 180 21.43 -7.30 15.69
C PHE A 180 21.67 -5.83 15.37
N ASN A 181 20.94 -5.29 14.41
CA ASN A 181 20.91 -3.88 14.06
C ASN A 181 19.46 -3.44 13.88
N GLY A 182 18.95 -2.65 14.81
CA GLY A 182 17.58 -2.17 14.82
C GLY A 182 17.47 -0.67 14.63
N LEU A 183 16.30 -0.21 14.18
CA LEU A 183 15.97 1.19 13.94
C LEU A 183 14.56 1.47 14.45
N ILE A 184 14.38 2.45 15.33
CA ILE A 184 13.08 2.99 15.74
C ILE A 184 13.00 4.45 15.34
N LEU A 185 11.91 4.83 14.71
CA LEU A 185 11.68 6.14 14.12
C LEU A 185 10.46 6.83 14.71
N ARG A 186 10.56 8.12 14.88
CA ARG A 186 9.46 9.06 15.13
C ARG A 186 9.46 10.21 14.13
N ARG A 187 8.40 11.01 14.12
CA ARG A 187 8.29 12.13 13.16
C ARG A 187 9.19 13.31 13.54
N SER A 188 9.27 13.65 14.81
CA SER A 188 10.03 14.82 15.30
C SER A 188 11.01 14.49 16.40
N THR A 189 11.97 15.39 16.63
CA THR A 189 12.96 15.28 17.72
C THR A 189 12.30 15.36 19.09
N ASP A 190 11.30 16.22 19.25
CA ASP A 190 10.65 16.43 20.56
C ASP A 190 9.86 15.19 20.96
N GLU A 191 9.18 14.57 20.03
CA GLU A 191 8.46 13.31 20.27
C GLU A 191 9.41 12.14 20.54
N LEU A 192 10.59 12.12 19.88
CA LEU A 192 11.59 11.07 20.09
C LEU A 192 12.14 11.06 21.52
N ARG A 193 12.16 12.18 22.23
CA ARG A 193 12.62 12.25 23.64
C ARG A 193 11.89 11.27 24.55
N GLU A 194 10.60 11.13 24.39
CA GLU A 194 9.80 10.20 25.18
C GLU A 194 10.25 8.74 24.99
N ILE A 195 10.51 8.35 23.75
CA ILE A 195 11.03 7.01 23.42
C ILE A 195 12.41 6.81 24.06
N ILE A 196 13.29 7.81 23.96
CA ILE A 196 14.63 7.76 24.56
C ILE A 196 14.52 7.57 26.08
N TRP A 197 13.71 8.36 26.77
CA TRP A 197 13.53 8.25 28.24
C TRP A 197 12.99 6.88 28.64
N LYS A 198 11.96 6.39 28.01
CA LYS A 198 11.43 5.04 28.26
C LYS A 198 12.47 3.94 28.00
N SER A 199 13.28 4.09 26.96
CA SER A 199 14.35 3.14 26.67
C SER A 199 15.48 3.20 27.72
N GLN A 200 15.79 4.39 28.26
CA GLN A 200 16.77 4.58 29.34
C GLN A 200 16.30 3.99 30.68
N GLU A 201 14.99 3.96 30.90
CA GLU A 201 14.41 3.27 32.06
C GLU A 201 14.49 1.73 31.89
N LEU A 202 14.20 1.22 30.68
CA LEU A 202 14.02 -0.19 30.42
C LEU A 202 15.35 -0.95 30.18
N TYR A 203 16.18 -0.46 29.23
CA TYR A 203 17.29 -1.26 28.71
C TYR A 203 18.46 -1.47 29.69
N PRO A 204 18.90 -0.49 30.51
CA PRO A 204 19.97 -0.72 31.46
C PRO A 204 19.60 -1.74 32.56
N ARG A 205 18.31 -1.82 32.92
CA ARG A 205 17.80 -2.80 33.90
C ARG A 205 17.75 -4.19 33.29
N ALA A 206 17.31 -4.30 32.03
CA ALA A 206 17.21 -5.59 31.32
C ALA A 206 18.57 -6.11 30.83
N PHE A 207 19.48 -5.22 30.43
CA PHE A 207 20.79 -5.56 29.86
C PHE A 207 21.89 -4.79 30.57
N LYS A 208 22.45 -5.41 31.61
CA LYS A 208 23.54 -4.80 32.39
C LYS A 208 24.74 -4.49 31.48
N GLY A 209 25.08 -3.19 31.39
CA GLY A 209 26.15 -2.70 30.52
C GLY A 209 25.66 -2.14 29.16
N ALA A 210 24.36 -2.09 28.89
CA ALA A 210 23.81 -1.33 27.77
C ALA A 210 24.15 0.16 27.92
N LYS A 211 24.58 0.80 26.81
CA LYS A 211 25.02 2.21 26.80
C LYS A 211 24.29 3.01 25.74
N TRP A 212 23.73 4.14 26.16
CA TRP A 212 23.18 5.14 25.24
C TRP A 212 24.27 6.10 24.76
N GLY A 213 24.35 6.31 23.47
CA GLY A 213 25.25 7.25 22.82
C GLY A 213 24.48 8.42 22.19
N GLU A 214 24.37 9.55 22.87
CA GLU A 214 23.61 10.71 22.41
C GLU A 214 24.02 11.21 21.03
N LYS A 215 25.34 11.38 20.78
CA LYS A 215 25.85 11.87 19.48
C LYS A 215 25.45 10.97 18.30
N LYS A 216 25.26 9.68 18.56
CA LYS A 216 24.87 8.69 17.53
C LYS A 216 23.38 8.35 17.57
N SER A 217 22.66 8.82 18.58
CA SER A 217 21.26 8.41 18.84
C SER A 217 21.09 6.89 18.82
N GLN A 218 21.98 6.17 19.54
CA GLN A 218 22.13 4.73 19.41
C GLN A 218 22.35 4.07 20.77
N TRP A 219 21.63 3.00 21.02
CA TRP A 219 21.97 2.01 22.03
C TRP A 219 23.02 1.03 21.52
N SER A 220 23.97 0.70 22.40
CA SER A 220 24.97 -0.35 22.18
C SER A 220 24.86 -1.35 23.33
N PHE A 221 24.64 -2.61 22.98
CA PHE A 221 24.50 -3.69 23.93
C PHE A 221 25.82 -4.44 24.14
N PRO A 222 26.02 -5.13 25.28
CA PRO A 222 27.26 -5.87 25.56
C PRO A 222 27.59 -6.93 24.53
N SER A 223 26.58 -7.49 23.86
CA SER A 223 26.73 -8.43 22.76
C SER A 223 27.40 -7.85 21.50
N GLY A 224 27.35 -6.52 21.33
CA GLY A 224 27.69 -5.81 20.09
C GLY A 224 26.46 -5.38 19.27
N GLY A 225 25.27 -5.86 19.62
CA GLY A 225 24.01 -5.45 19.01
C GLY A 225 23.76 -3.95 19.17
N LYS A 226 23.00 -3.37 18.25
CA LYS A 226 22.76 -1.92 18.17
C LYS A 226 21.29 -1.63 17.90
N LEU A 227 20.78 -0.56 18.53
CA LEU A 227 19.44 -0.02 18.23
C LEU A 227 19.53 1.49 18.09
N TRP A 228 19.13 1.99 16.94
CA TRP A 228 19.07 3.41 16.63
C TRP A 228 17.69 3.96 16.98
N LEU A 229 17.66 5.09 17.70
CA LEU A 229 16.42 5.84 17.98
C LEU A 229 16.57 7.20 17.29
N THR A 230 15.74 7.50 16.29
CA THR A 230 15.92 8.69 15.47
C THR A 230 14.60 9.17 14.89
N TYR A 231 14.63 10.23 14.09
CA TYR A 231 13.44 10.86 13.54
C TYR A 231 13.58 11.18 12.06
N LEU A 232 12.44 11.43 11.40
CA LEU A 232 12.34 11.86 10.00
C LEU A 232 11.37 13.05 9.90
N ASP A 233 11.90 14.26 9.82
CA ASP A 233 11.08 15.47 9.64
C ASP A 233 10.38 15.49 8.27
N ARG A 234 11.08 15.06 7.23
CA ARG A 234 10.60 15.00 5.86
C ARG A 234 10.70 13.59 5.32
N ASP A 235 9.79 13.24 4.44
CA ASP A 235 9.80 11.91 3.82
C ASP A 235 11.11 11.62 3.07
N GLN A 236 11.70 12.64 2.44
CA GLN A 236 12.99 12.51 1.73
C GLN A 236 14.18 12.16 2.66
N ASP A 237 14.10 12.48 3.95
CA ASP A 237 15.18 12.19 4.90
C ASP A 237 15.39 10.67 5.07
N VAL A 238 14.43 9.85 4.69
CA VAL A 238 14.56 8.40 4.70
C VAL A 238 15.69 7.90 3.78
N LEU A 239 16.05 8.66 2.75
CA LEU A 239 17.12 8.32 1.81
C LEU A 239 18.50 8.25 2.47
N ARG A 240 18.70 8.86 3.65
CA ARG A 240 19.96 8.73 4.44
C ARG A 240 20.25 7.30 4.88
N TYR A 241 19.24 6.42 4.88
CA TYR A 241 19.41 5.00 5.17
C TYR A 241 19.78 4.17 3.93
N GLN A 242 20.00 4.80 2.78
CA GLN A 242 20.49 4.13 1.59
C GLN A 242 21.83 3.43 1.89
N GLY A 243 21.94 2.16 1.53
CA GLY A 243 23.13 1.34 1.81
C GLY A 243 23.16 0.69 3.20
N GLN A 244 22.33 1.12 4.14
CA GLN A 244 22.23 0.50 5.47
C GLN A 244 21.36 -0.76 5.43
N SER A 245 21.50 -1.61 6.45
CA SER A 245 20.72 -2.83 6.63
C SER A 245 20.33 -3.01 8.09
N PHE A 246 19.08 -3.40 8.29
CA PHE A 246 18.50 -3.61 9.61
C PHE A 246 17.77 -4.95 9.65
N SER A 247 17.82 -5.63 10.80
CA SER A 247 16.98 -6.80 11.07
C SER A 247 15.62 -6.40 11.68
N TYR A 248 15.57 -5.24 12.32
CA TYR A 248 14.37 -4.69 12.94
C TYR A 248 14.19 -3.23 12.55
N ILE A 249 13.00 -2.86 12.07
CA ILE A 249 12.63 -1.46 11.84
C ILE A 249 11.27 -1.21 12.49
N ALA A 250 11.17 -0.14 13.27
CA ALA A 250 9.90 0.26 13.86
C ALA A 250 9.63 1.75 13.63
N VAL A 251 8.35 2.07 13.43
CA VAL A 251 7.88 3.45 13.29
C VAL A 251 6.78 3.69 14.31
N ASP A 252 7.02 4.59 15.23
CA ASP A 252 6.01 5.04 16.18
C ASP A 252 5.24 6.22 15.60
N GLU A 253 3.93 6.26 15.84
CA GLU A 253 2.97 7.22 15.28
C GLU A 253 3.00 7.25 13.74
N LEU A 254 2.79 6.09 13.13
CA LEU A 254 2.88 5.89 11.68
C LEU A 254 1.95 6.82 10.88
N THR A 255 0.79 7.20 11.43
CA THR A 255 -0.16 8.12 10.76
C THR A 255 0.33 9.56 10.64
N GLN A 256 1.44 9.92 11.28
CA GLN A 256 2.05 11.23 11.08
C GLN A 256 2.83 11.35 9.76
N TYR A 257 3.11 10.25 9.07
CA TYR A 257 3.77 10.23 7.78
C TYR A 257 2.73 10.36 6.65
N PRO A 258 2.83 11.40 5.80
CA PRO A 258 1.75 11.73 4.85
C PRO A 258 1.59 10.70 3.73
N SER A 259 2.61 9.91 3.46
CA SER A 259 2.60 8.90 2.40
C SER A 259 3.29 7.61 2.82
N PRO A 260 3.03 6.49 2.13
CA PRO A 260 3.71 5.22 2.38
C PRO A 260 5.19 5.19 1.93
N PHE A 261 5.70 6.26 1.35
CA PHE A 261 7.05 6.31 0.77
C PHE A 261 8.13 5.89 1.76
N CYS A 262 8.12 6.49 2.99
CA CYS A 262 9.09 6.15 4.03
C CYS A 262 9.00 4.67 4.43
N TRP A 263 7.79 4.16 4.63
CA TRP A 263 7.54 2.78 5.01
C TRP A 263 8.07 1.80 3.96
N ASN A 264 7.73 2.03 2.69
CA ASN A 264 8.14 1.19 1.58
C ASN A 264 9.67 1.24 1.35
N PHE A 265 10.28 2.43 1.46
CA PHE A 265 11.72 2.57 1.37
C PHE A 265 12.44 1.82 2.49
N LEU A 266 11.98 1.96 3.73
CA LEU A 266 12.57 1.27 4.90
C LEU A 266 12.45 -0.24 4.78
N ARG A 267 11.34 -0.78 4.24
CA ARG A 267 11.19 -2.21 3.95
C ARG A 267 12.34 -2.73 3.09
N SER A 268 12.78 -1.97 2.10
CA SER A 268 13.91 -2.36 1.24
C SER A 268 15.26 -2.40 1.98
N ARG A 269 15.31 -1.89 3.23
CA ARG A 269 16.49 -1.94 4.11
C ARG A 269 16.48 -3.14 5.06
N LEU A 270 15.37 -3.87 5.14
CA LEU A 270 15.27 -5.10 5.92
C LEU A 270 16.12 -6.20 5.28
N ARG A 271 17.23 -6.50 5.89
CA ARG A 271 18.11 -7.60 5.46
C ARG A 271 19.11 -7.93 6.56
N THR A 272 19.41 -9.19 6.71
CA THR A 272 20.48 -9.70 7.57
C THR A 272 21.20 -10.85 6.89
N THR A 273 22.45 -11.07 7.23
CA THR A 273 23.21 -12.25 6.83
C THR A 273 23.20 -13.32 7.91
N ASP A 274 22.66 -13.01 9.09
CA ASP A 274 22.53 -13.92 10.21
C ASP A 274 21.19 -14.66 10.13
N PRO A 275 21.17 -15.97 9.89
CA PRO A 275 19.94 -16.74 9.75
C PRO A 275 19.16 -16.89 11.06
N THR A 276 19.77 -16.56 12.20
CA THR A 276 19.11 -16.60 13.52
C THR A 276 18.32 -15.33 13.83
N LEU A 277 18.50 -14.27 13.03
CA LEU A 277 17.77 -13.02 13.16
C LEU A 277 16.65 -12.96 12.13
N PRO A 278 15.39 -12.93 12.55
CA PRO A 278 14.29 -12.61 11.64
C PRO A 278 14.36 -11.15 11.19
N ILE A 279 13.78 -10.88 10.02
CA ILE A 279 13.61 -9.51 9.50
C ILE A 279 12.15 -9.12 9.60
N PHE A 280 11.85 -8.01 10.28
CA PHE A 280 10.48 -7.55 10.44
C PHE A 280 10.35 -6.06 10.73
N MET A 281 9.18 -5.53 10.39
CA MET A 281 8.78 -4.16 10.65
C MET A 281 7.63 -4.10 11.67
N ARG A 282 7.66 -3.10 12.50
CA ARG A 282 6.63 -2.81 13.49
C ARG A 282 6.18 -1.37 13.36
N ALA A 283 4.90 -1.15 13.57
CA ALA A 283 4.38 0.20 13.66
C ALA A 283 3.41 0.32 14.84
N THR A 284 3.38 1.51 15.39
CA THR A 284 2.38 1.91 16.38
C THR A 284 1.75 3.22 15.95
N THR A 285 0.48 3.43 16.27
CA THR A 285 -0.18 4.71 16.03
C THR A 285 -1.57 4.78 16.68
N ASN A 286 -2.11 5.98 16.74
CA ASN A 286 -3.52 6.24 16.99
C ASN A 286 -4.22 6.56 15.66
N PRO A 287 -5.57 6.43 15.58
CA PRO A 287 -6.34 7.02 14.51
C PRO A 287 -6.14 8.54 14.44
N GLY A 288 -6.25 9.11 13.26
CA GLY A 288 -5.99 10.53 13.01
C GLY A 288 -4.64 10.76 12.33
N GLY A 289 -4.29 12.03 12.12
CA GLY A 289 -3.07 12.42 11.41
C GLY A 289 -3.18 12.32 9.88
N ILE A 290 -2.26 13.02 9.22
CA ILE A 290 -2.26 13.22 7.75
C ILE A 290 -2.13 11.91 6.96
N GLY A 291 -1.49 10.90 7.53
CA GLY A 291 -1.25 9.60 6.90
C GLY A 291 -2.30 8.54 7.20
N MET A 292 -3.34 8.86 7.96
CA MET A 292 -4.37 7.89 8.35
C MET A 292 -4.93 7.10 7.17
N GLY A 293 -5.17 7.76 6.05
CA GLY A 293 -5.76 7.14 4.87
C GLY A 293 -4.92 5.98 4.31
N TRP A 294 -3.62 6.19 4.09
CA TRP A 294 -2.77 5.12 3.57
C TRP A 294 -2.51 4.03 4.61
N VAL A 295 -2.41 4.38 5.90
CA VAL A 295 -2.25 3.39 6.99
C VAL A 295 -3.47 2.48 7.07
N LYS A 296 -4.67 3.07 7.00
CA LYS A 296 -5.94 2.34 6.99
C LYS A 296 -6.03 1.37 5.82
N ARG A 297 -5.77 1.82 4.59
CA ARG A 297 -5.75 0.96 3.40
C ARG A 297 -4.69 -0.15 3.47
N THR A 298 -3.56 0.11 4.13
CA THR A 298 -2.46 -0.85 4.20
C THR A 298 -2.68 -1.95 5.24
N PHE A 299 -3.28 -1.62 6.39
CA PHE A 299 -3.30 -2.51 7.55
C PHE A 299 -4.70 -2.87 8.05
N ILE A 300 -5.70 -2.01 7.85
CA ILE A 300 -7.00 -2.13 8.53
C ILE A 300 -8.08 -2.61 7.57
N ASP A 301 -8.24 -1.97 6.41
CA ASP A 301 -9.28 -2.30 5.45
C ASP A 301 -9.13 -3.68 4.79
N PRO A 302 -7.89 -4.23 4.57
CA PRO A 302 -7.74 -5.50 3.87
C PRO A 302 -8.26 -6.72 4.62
N ALA A 303 -8.30 -6.71 5.96
CA ALA A 303 -8.71 -7.86 6.75
C ALA A 303 -9.29 -7.46 8.12
N PRO A 304 -10.12 -8.29 8.74
CA PRO A 304 -10.57 -8.10 10.10
C PRO A 304 -9.38 -7.98 11.08
N ALA A 305 -9.56 -7.21 12.16
CA ALA A 305 -8.57 -7.06 13.21
C ALA A 305 -8.08 -8.43 13.73
N ASN A 306 -6.83 -8.49 14.15
CA ASN A 306 -6.14 -9.70 14.63
C ASN A 306 -5.98 -10.83 13.58
N THR A 307 -6.33 -10.58 12.33
CA THR A 307 -6.19 -11.56 11.26
C THR A 307 -4.87 -11.36 10.51
N LYS A 308 -4.14 -12.45 10.26
CA LYS A 308 -2.99 -12.47 9.37
C LYS A 308 -3.48 -12.48 7.92
N PHE A 309 -2.98 -11.59 7.09
CA PHE A 309 -3.34 -11.51 5.67
C PHE A 309 -2.10 -11.30 4.78
N VAL A 310 -2.24 -11.64 3.50
CA VAL A 310 -1.21 -11.37 2.50
C VAL A 310 -1.10 -9.86 2.31
N ALA A 311 0.13 -9.35 2.28
CA ALA A 311 0.33 -7.94 2.00
C ALA A 311 -0.22 -7.58 0.61
N THR A 312 -0.96 -6.49 0.52
CA THR A 312 -1.52 -6.00 -0.74
C THR A 312 -0.73 -4.84 -1.29
N ASP A 313 -0.71 -4.70 -2.59
CA ASP A 313 -0.24 -3.49 -3.26
C ASP A 313 -1.17 -2.32 -2.92
N GLN A 314 -0.60 -1.16 -2.66
CA GLN A 314 -1.37 0.00 -2.20
C GLN A 314 -2.12 0.72 -3.32
N GLU A 315 -1.73 0.48 -4.57
CA GLU A 315 -2.33 1.11 -5.74
C GLU A 315 -3.42 0.21 -6.35
N SER A 316 -3.09 -1.06 -6.61
CA SER A 316 -4.02 -2.00 -7.23
C SER A 316 -4.92 -2.73 -6.22
N GLY A 317 -4.51 -2.82 -4.95
CA GLY A 317 -5.19 -3.63 -3.93
C GLY A 317 -4.99 -5.13 -4.11
N GLU A 318 -4.17 -5.56 -5.08
CA GLU A 318 -3.88 -6.97 -5.34
C GLU A 318 -2.88 -7.53 -4.33
N ASP A 319 -2.95 -8.84 -4.10
CA ASP A 319 -2.02 -9.55 -3.23
C ASP A 319 -0.59 -9.46 -3.78
N LEU A 320 0.36 -9.09 -2.93
CA LEU A 320 1.78 -9.11 -3.26
C LEU A 320 2.31 -10.53 -3.22
N VAL A 321 2.48 -11.11 -4.39
CA VAL A 321 2.97 -12.48 -4.60
C VAL A 321 4.22 -12.50 -5.46
N TYR A 322 5.00 -13.58 -5.38
CA TYR A 322 6.15 -13.76 -6.27
C TYR A 322 5.68 -13.86 -7.72
N PRO A 323 6.32 -13.09 -8.64
CA PRO A 323 5.88 -13.01 -10.04
C PRO A 323 6.06 -14.34 -10.79
N ASP A 324 5.34 -14.48 -11.89
CA ASP A 324 5.49 -15.60 -12.80
C ASP A 324 6.93 -15.75 -13.27
N GLY A 325 7.41 -17.01 -13.29
CA GLY A 325 8.81 -17.33 -13.63
C GLY A 325 9.77 -17.36 -12.44
N HIS A 326 9.39 -16.87 -11.28
CA HIS A 326 10.14 -17.06 -10.04
C HIS A 326 9.92 -18.49 -9.50
N HIS A 327 10.93 -19.10 -8.82
CA HIS A 327 10.79 -20.46 -8.24
C HIS A 327 9.70 -20.57 -7.17
N ARG A 328 9.26 -19.46 -6.59
CA ARG A 328 8.18 -19.31 -5.62
C ARG A 328 6.94 -18.64 -6.20
N ALA A 329 6.76 -18.64 -7.53
CA ALA A 329 5.65 -17.94 -8.18
C ALA A 329 4.29 -18.23 -7.54
N GLY A 330 3.53 -17.19 -7.25
CA GLY A 330 2.21 -17.25 -6.60
C GLY A 330 2.23 -17.42 -5.09
N GLU A 331 3.42 -17.56 -4.45
CA GLU A 331 3.50 -17.50 -2.99
C GLU A 331 3.48 -16.06 -2.51
N PRO A 332 2.89 -15.76 -1.33
CA PRO A 332 2.93 -14.41 -0.74
C PRO A 332 4.35 -13.90 -0.55
N LEU A 333 4.61 -12.64 -0.88
CA LEU A 333 5.89 -12.01 -0.59
C LEU A 333 6.12 -11.90 0.92
N PHE A 334 5.10 -11.43 1.64
CA PHE A 334 5.08 -11.34 3.10
C PHE A 334 3.64 -11.14 3.61
N TYR A 335 3.50 -11.20 4.93
CA TYR A 335 2.21 -11.07 5.61
C TYR A 335 2.16 -9.83 6.47
N ARG A 336 0.94 -9.29 6.61
CA ARG A 336 0.58 -8.20 7.52
C ARG A 336 -0.40 -8.64 8.58
N ARG A 337 -0.43 -7.88 9.68
CA ARG A 337 -1.44 -7.99 10.73
C ARG A 337 -1.72 -6.63 11.36
N PHE A 338 -2.97 -6.36 11.66
CA PHE A 338 -3.41 -5.24 12.48
C PHE A 338 -3.88 -5.74 13.84
N ILE A 339 -3.36 -5.17 14.91
CA ILE A 339 -3.74 -5.47 16.29
C ILE A 339 -4.33 -4.21 16.89
N PRO A 340 -5.64 -4.20 17.27
CA PRO A 340 -6.28 -3.03 17.85
C PRO A 340 -5.87 -2.85 19.30
N ALA A 341 -5.54 -1.62 19.70
CA ALA A 341 -5.26 -1.22 21.07
C ALA A 341 -6.47 -0.47 21.67
N ARG A 342 -6.81 -0.75 22.90
CA ARG A 342 -7.82 -0.03 23.69
C ARG A 342 -7.23 0.47 25.00
N LEU A 343 -7.81 1.52 25.57
CA LEU A 343 -7.40 1.99 26.89
C LEU A 343 -7.60 0.91 27.96
N SER A 344 -8.70 0.16 27.89
CA SER A 344 -9.01 -0.95 28.79
C SER A 344 -7.97 -2.07 28.81
N ASP A 345 -7.10 -2.16 27.79
CA ASP A 345 -6.03 -3.15 27.72
C ASP A 345 -4.83 -2.79 28.62
N ASN A 346 -4.85 -1.59 29.22
CA ASN A 346 -3.78 -1.11 30.09
C ASN A 346 -4.28 -0.91 31.54
N PRO A 347 -4.15 -1.91 32.40
CA PRO A 347 -4.63 -1.84 33.76
C PRO A 347 -4.01 -0.69 34.57
N TYR A 348 -2.78 -0.30 34.29
CA TYR A 348 -2.09 0.79 35.02
C TYR A 348 -2.73 2.16 34.79
N LEU A 349 -3.33 2.40 33.63
CA LEU A 349 -4.02 3.67 33.35
C LEU A 349 -5.52 3.62 33.74
N MET A 350 -6.07 2.42 33.88
CA MET A 350 -7.44 2.22 34.33
C MET A 350 -7.57 2.39 35.86
N GLU A 351 -6.52 2.11 36.64
CA GLU A 351 -6.48 2.10 38.09
C GLU A 351 -6.68 3.50 38.63
N GLY A 352 -7.27 4.35 38.44
CA GLY A 352 -7.53 5.70 38.99
C GLY A 352 -8.53 6.50 38.16
N GLY A 353 -8.86 6.04 36.96
CA GLY A 353 -9.86 6.66 36.06
C GLY A 353 -9.52 8.08 35.57
N GLN A 354 -8.43 8.70 36.09
CA GLN A 354 -8.09 10.09 35.75
C GLN A 354 -7.74 10.26 34.27
N TYR A 355 -7.03 9.30 33.68
CA TYR A 355 -6.66 9.38 32.28
C TYR A 355 -7.88 9.21 31.35
N GLU A 356 -8.78 8.28 31.68
CA GLU A 356 -10.06 8.12 31.00
C GLU A 356 -10.91 9.39 31.07
N ALA A 357 -11.03 10.01 32.27
CA ALA A 357 -11.74 11.26 32.44
C ALA A 357 -11.16 12.40 31.58
N ASN A 358 -9.83 12.47 31.45
CA ASN A 358 -9.18 13.43 30.57
C ASN A 358 -9.55 13.20 29.10
N LEU A 359 -9.57 11.95 28.63
CA LEU A 359 -9.98 11.62 27.27
C LEU A 359 -11.48 11.89 27.03
N LEU A 360 -12.33 11.62 28.01
CA LEU A 360 -13.77 11.90 27.95
C LEU A 360 -14.07 13.41 27.84
N SER A 361 -13.19 14.26 28.37
CA SER A 361 -13.33 15.73 28.30
C SER A 361 -12.97 16.32 26.93
N LEU A 362 -12.38 15.53 26.04
CA LEU A 362 -12.01 15.97 24.71
C LEU A 362 -13.26 16.20 23.82
N PRO A 363 -13.14 17.05 22.77
CA PRO A 363 -14.16 17.15 21.74
C PRO A 363 -14.51 15.77 21.17
N GLU A 364 -15.77 15.57 20.76
CA GLU A 364 -16.29 14.26 20.34
C GLU A 364 -15.39 13.52 19.35
N MET A 365 -14.89 14.22 18.35
CA MET A 365 -14.04 13.64 17.32
C MET A 365 -12.71 13.10 17.89
N GLN A 366 -12.02 13.91 18.70
CA GLN A 366 -10.76 13.50 19.34
C GLN A 366 -11.00 12.39 20.36
N ARG A 367 -12.13 12.42 21.06
CA ARG A 367 -12.54 11.35 21.97
C ARG A 367 -12.72 10.04 21.23
N ARG A 368 -13.42 10.02 20.10
CA ARG A 368 -13.59 8.82 19.25
C ARG A 368 -12.26 8.28 18.75
N GLN A 369 -11.33 9.15 18.35
CA GLN A 369 -10.00 8.74 17.92
C GLN A 369 -9.15 8.18 19.07
N LEU A 370 -9.06 8.91 20.17
CA LEU A 370 -8.10 8.62 21.23
C LEU A 370 -8.64 7.68 22.30
N LEU A 371 -9.94 7.72 22.61
CA LEU A 371 -10.57 6.83 23.59
C LEU A 371 -11.10 5.55 22.92
N ASP A 372 -11.87 5.71 21.83
CA ASP A 372 -12.52 4.58 21.20
C ASP A 372 -11.61 3.87 20.17
N GLY A 373 -10.54 4.54 19.73
CA GLY A 373 -9.65 4.01 18.69
C GLY A 373 -10.33 3.90 17.32
N ASP A 374 -11.28 4.81 17.04
CA ASP A 374 -12.15 4.76 15.87
C ASP A 374 -11.44 5.26 14.60
N TRP A 375 -11.19 4.35 13.67
CA TRP A 375 -10.56 4.62 12.38
C TRP A 375 -11.50 5.19 11.32
N SER A 376 -12.76 5.38 11.62
CA SER A 376 -13.73 5.99 10.72
C SER A 376 -13.77 7.52 10.81
N VAL A 377 -13.12 8.10 11.82
CA VAL A 377 -13.19 9.53 12.16
C VAL A 377 -11.85 10.21 11.90
N THR A 378 -11.85 11.23 11.03
CA THR A 378 -10.65 12.01 10.70
C THR A 378 -10.75 13.40 11.31
N ASP A 379 -9.78 13.75 12.17
CA ASP A 379 -9.67 15.10 12.72
C ASP A 379 -9.37 16.11 11.61
N GLY A 380 -10.12 17.20 11.59
CA GLY A 380 -9.99 18.18 10.52
C GLY A 380 -10.47 17.69 9.15
N ALA A 381 -11.35 16.67 9.08
CA ALA A 381 -11.97 16.28 7.83
C ALA A 381 -12.71 17.47 7.20
N ALA A 382 -12.51 17.65 5.89
CA ALA A 382 -13.14 18.72 5.14
C ALA A 382 -14.67 18.55 5.06
N PHE A 383 -15.15 17.30 5.19
CA PHE A 383 -16.57 16.93 5.02
C PHE A 383 -17.05 16.13 6.23
N SER A 384 -17.38 16.83 7.30
CA SER A 384 -17.91 16.23 8.53
C SER A 384 -19.30 15.60 8.38
N GLU A 385 -20.02 15.93 7.33
CA GLU A 385 -21.33 15.38 6.99
C GLU A 385 -21.28 13.95 6.46
N TRP A 386 -20.11 13.51 5.99
CA TRP A 386 -19.96 12.16 5.44
C TRP A 386 -20.36 11.08 6.44
N ARG A 387 -21.26 10.20 6.01
CA ARG A 387 -21.66 8.99 6.76
C ARG A 387 -21.79 7.84 5.77
N HIS A 388 -21.06 6.77 5.98
CA HIS A 388 -21.08 5.61 5.08
C HIS A 388 -22.51 5.10 4.83
N LYS A 389 -23.33 4.99 5.89
CA LYS A 389 -24.70 4.49 5.81
C LYS A 389 -25.65 5.36 4.98
N ASP A 390 -25.35 6.67 4.84
CA ASP A 390 -26.22 7.65 4.17
C ASP A 390 -25.75 7.91 2.72
N HIS A 391 -24.45 7.74 2.47
CA HIS A 391 -23.82 8.12 1.20
C HIS A 391 -23.39 6.93 0.34
N VAL A 392 -23.28 5.72 0.90
CA VAL A 392 -22.85 4.53 0.14
C VAL A 392 -24.05 3.59 -0.01
N ILE A 393 -24.37 3.27 -1.26
CA ILE A 393 -25.54 2.47 -1.63
C ILE A 393 -25.11 1.27 -2.48
N GLU A 394 -25.95 0.21 -2.44
CA GLU A 394 -25.73 -0.94 -3.30
C GLU A 394 -26.00 -0.58 -4.77
N PRO A 395 -25.22 -1.15 -5.71
CA PRO A 395 -25.43 -0.91 -7.13
C PRO A 395 -26.77 -1.41 -7.62
N TYR A 396 -27.37 -0.63 -8.49
CA TYR A 396 -28.60 -1.01 -9.22
C TYR A 396 -28.50 -0.53 -10.67
N ASP A 397 -29.36 -1.07 -11.53
CA ASP A 397 -29.41 -0.65 -12.93
C ASP A 397 -29.94 0.76 -13.05
N ILE A 398 -29.10 1.70 -13.47
CA ILE A 398 -29.49 3.10 -13.70
C ILE A 398 -30.48 3.16 -14.85
N PRO A 399 -31.69 3.74 -14.69
CA PRO A 399 -32.66 3.91 -15.76
C PRO A 399 -32.08 4.64 -16.98
N THR A 400 -32.46 4.23 -18.18
CA THR A 400 -31.85 4.73 -19.44
C THR A 400 -32.22 6.17 -19.77
N ASP A 401 -33.28 6.66 -19.20
CA ASP A 401 -33.81 8.05 -19.33
C ASP A 401 -33.13 9.02 -18.36
N TRP A 402 -32.37 8.53 -17.37
CA TRP A 402 -31.64 9.40 -16.47
C TRP A 402 -30.51 10.11 -17.17
N THR A 403 -30.32 11.39 -16.85
CA THR A 403 -29.17 12.16 -17.32
C THR A 403 -27.87 11.59 -16.76
N ARG A 404 -26.99 11.15 -17.66
CA ARG A 404 -25.66 10.64 -17.30
C ARG A 404 -24.57 11.58 -17.79
N PHE A 405 -23.59 11.81 -16.95
CA PHE A 405 -22.43 12.63 -17.28
C PHE A 405 -21.19 12.12 -16.52
N ARG A 406 -20.03 12.67 -16.83
CA ARG A 406 -18.79 12.30 -16.15
C ARG A 406 -17.96 13.51 -15.77
N SER A 407 -17.04 13.33 -14.82
CA SER A 407 -16.01 14.31 -14.47
C SER A 407 -14.64 13.66 -14.41
N CYS A 408 -13.59 14.45 -14.63
CA CYS A 408 -12.21 13.96 -14.59
C CYS A 408 -11.27 15.03 -14.05
N ASP A 409 -10.42 14.61 -13.12
CA ASP A 409 -9.19 15.30 -12.77
C ASP A 409 -8.02 14.51 -13.34
N PHE A 410 -7.25 15.10 -14.26
CA PHE A 410 -6.20 14.42 -15.01
C PHE A 410 -4.86 14.48 -14.29
N GLY A 411 -4.21 13.33 -14.14
CA GLY A 411 -2.82 13.20 -13.72
C GLY A 411 -2.07 12.17 -14.58
N TYR A 412 -0.80 12.41 -14.87
CA TYR A 412 0.06 11.43 -15.56
C TYR A 412 0.96 10.69 -14.55
N ALA A 413 1.78 11.44 -13.82
CA ALA A 413 2.64 10.90 -12.76
C ALA A 413 1.84 10.65 -11.46
N SER A 414 0.79 11.42 -11.24
CA SER A 414 -0.26 11.23 -10.25
C SER A 414 -1.45 10.52 -10.88
N TYR A 415 -2.49 10.27 -10.09
CA TYR A 415 -3.69 9.60 -10.59
C TYR A 415 -4.53 10.50 -11.49
N SER A 416 -5.09 9.91 -12.54
CA SER A 416 -6.29 10.42 -13.20
C SER A 416 -7.50 9.82 -12.51
N SER A 417 -8.41 10.67 -12.05
CA SER A 417 -9.63 10.27 -11.34
C SER A 417 -10.86 10.62 -12.17
N VAL A 418 -11.54 9.60 -12.69
CA VAL A 418 -12.74 9.76 -13.53
C VAL A 418 -13.93 9.16 -12.82
N HIS A 419 -15.04 9.92 -12.74
CA HIS A 419 -16.27 9.48 -12.10
C HIS A 419 -17.45 9.68 -13.04
N TRP A 420 -18.38 8.73 -13.06
CA TRP A 420 -19.63 8.78 -13.82
C TRP A 420 -20.80 8.96 -12.88
N PHE A 421 -21.69 9.87 -13.27
CA PHE A 421 -22.83 10.27 -12.48
C PHE A 421 -24.13 10.10 -13.26
N ALA A 422 -25.17 9.72 -12.53
CA ALA A 422 -26.55 9.81 -12.97
C ALA A 422 -27.33 10.77 -12.05
N ILE A 423 -28.27 11.47 -12.60
CA ILE A 423 -29.16 12.35 -11.83
C ILE A 423 -30.52 11.66 -11.70
N ASP A 424 -30.89 11.32 -10.45
CA ASP A 424 -32.25 10.88 -10.15
C ASP A 424 -33.22 12.07 -10.32
N PRO A 425 -34.15 12.03 -11.28
CA PRO A 425 -35.08 13.13 -11.52
C PRO A 425 -36.07 13.32 -10.39
N SER A 426 -36.37 12.28 -9.59
CA SER A 426 -37.40 12.33 -8.54
C SER A 426 -36.94 13.15 -7.33
N TYR A 427 -35.70 12.96 -6.92
CA TYR A 427 -35.14 13.60 -5.73
C TYR A 427 -34.00 14.56 -6.07
N SER A 428 -33.68 14.69 -7.34
CA SER A 428 -32.50 15.46 -7.77
C SER A 428 -31.18 14.99 -7.12
N THR A 429 -31.10 13.74 -6.72
CA THR A 429 -29.90 13.13 -6.12
C THR A 429 -28.89 12.83 -7.20
N LEU A 430 -27.65 13.12 -6.92
CA LEU A 430 -26.49 12.81 -7.76
C LEU A 430 -25.93 11.44 -7.38
N ILE A 431 -26.02 10.45 -8.26
CA ILE A 431 -25.53 9.10 -8.03
C ILE A 431 -24.22 8.89 -8.77
N CYS A 432 -23.12 8.74 -8.04
CA CYS A 432 -21.84 8.30 -8.59
C CYS A 432 -21.87 6.77 -8.73
N TYR A 433 -22.01 6.26 -9.96
CA TYR A 433 -22.24 4.83 -10.18
C TYR A 433 -21.04 4.07 -10.75
N ARG A 434 -19.97 4.79 -11.16
CA ARG A 434 -18.73 4.19 -11.67
C ARG A 434 -17.55 5.11 -11.42
N GLU A 435 -16.38 4.53 -11.16
CA GLU A 435 -15.11 5.24 -11.09
C GLU A 435 -14.04 4.54 -11.94
N LEU A 436 -13.06 5.33 -12.41
CA LEU A 436 -11.81 4.87 -13.01
C LEU A 436 -10.67 5.66 -12.38
N TYR A 437 -9.71 4.96 -11.79
CA TYR A 437 -8.59 5.57 -11.07
C TYR A 437 -7.28 4.95 -11.54
N VAL A 438 -6.54 5.68 -12.38
CA VAL A 438 -5.39 5.16 -13.11
C VAL A 438 -4.21 6.14 -13.15
N THR A 439 -2.99 5.63 -13.28
CA THR A 439 -1.77 6.41 -13.45
C THR A 439 -1.09 6.11 -14.79
N LYS A 440 -0.14 6.95 -15.19
CA LYS A 440 0.72 6.75 -16.37
C LYS A 440 -0.05 6.61 -17.70
N HIS A 441 -1.26 7.14 -17.76
CA HIS A 441 -2.05 7.22 -18.98
C HIS A 441 -1.84 8.58 -19.65
N THR A 442 -1.49 8.58 -20.94
CA THR A 442 -1.52 9.81 -21.74
C THR A 442 -2.98 10.25 -21.95
N GLY A 443 -3.20 11.48 -22.46
CA GLY A 443 -4.56 11.91 -22.80
C GLY A 443 -5.28 10.92 -23.72
N ARG A 444 -4.57 10.33 -24.69
CA ARG A 444 -5.12 9.32 -25.60
C ARG A 444 -5.45 8.00 -24.93
N ASP A 445 -4.56 7.52 -24.04
CA ASP A 445 -4.78 6.24 -23.34
C ASP A 445 -5.95 6.36 -22.38
N LEU A 446 -6.02 7.47 -21.63
CA LEU A 446 -7.14 7.73 -20.73
C LEU A 446 -8.46 7.85 -21.50
N ALA A 447 -8.48 8.53 -22.65
CA ALA A 447 -9.68 8.63 -23.48
C ALA A 447 -10.18 7.26 -23.93
N LYS A 448 -9.29 6.34 -24.35
CA LYS A 448 -9.64 4.97 -24.72
C LYS A 448 -10.23 4.21 -23.52
N ALA A 449 -9.58 4.28 -22.35
CA ALA A 449 -10.05 3.62 -21.15
C ALA A 449 -11.43 4.14 -20.69
N VAL A 450 -11.67 5.46 -20.82
CA VAL A 450 -12.97 6.09 -20.55
C VAL A 450 -14.04 5.57 -21.49
N LEU A 451 -13.78 5.56 -22.81
CA LEU A 451 -14.73 5.09 -23.80
C LEU A 451 -15.01 3.59 -23.69
N GLU A 452 -13.99 2.79 -23.36
CA GLU A 452 -14.15 1.37 -23.08
C GLU A 452 -15.04 1.12 -21.86
N ALA A 453 -14.85 1.89 -20.79
CA ALA A 453 -15.69 1.81 -19.57
C ALA A 453 -17.14 2.25 -19.82
N GLU A 454 -17.37 3.13 -20.78
CA GLU A 454 -18.72 3.60 -21.16
C GLU A 454 -19.45 2.60 -22.08
N GLY A 455 -18.72 1.89 -22.93
CA GLY A 455 -19.31 0.96 -23.89
C GLY A 455 -20.37 1.66 -24.75
N SER A 456 -21.63 1.20 -24.64
CA SER A 456 -22.78 1.76 -25.37
C SER A 456 -23.59 2.83 -24.59
N GLU A 457 -23.15 3.22 -23.39
CA GLU A 457 -23.87 4.19 -22.57
C GLU A 457 -23.89 5.58 -23.22
N LYS A 458 -25.06 6.23 -23.13
CA LYS A 458 -25.21 7.60 -23.63
C LYS A 458 -24.82 8.60 -22.55
N ILE A 459 -23.59 9.10 -22.63
CA ILE A 459 -23.08 10.16 -21.75
C ILE A 459 -23.36 11.52 -22.39
N GLN A 460 -24.09 12.38 -21.71
CA GLN A 460 -24.49 13.69 -22.27
C GLN A 460 -23.34 14.67 -22.37
N TYR A 461 -22.47 14.72 -21.35
CA TYR A 461 -21.29 15.58 -21.31
C TYR A 461 -20.25 15.07 -20.33
N GLY A 462 -19.04 15.56 -20.45
CA GLY A 462 -17.96 15.35 -19.49
C GLY A 462 -17.34 16.66 -19.05
N ILE A 463 -16.88 16.74 -17.80
CA ILE A 463 -16.14 17.88 -17.26
C ILE A 463 -14.72 17.44 -16.97
N LEU A 464 -13.74 18.17 -17.50
CA LEU A 464 -12.31 17.89 -17.31
C LEU A 464 -11.65 19.10 -16.66
N ASP A 465 -10.61 18.86 -15.87
CA ASP A 465 -9.80 19.96 -15.36
C ASP A 465 -9.42 20.94 -16.48
N SER A 466 -9.75 22.18 -16.28
CA SER A 466 -9.50 23.24 -17.25
C SER A 466 -8.02 23.45 -17.58
N SER A 467 -7.07 23.00 -16.73
CA SER A 467 -5.64 23.03 -17.04
C SER A 467 -5.27 22.15 -18.24
N CYS A 468 -6.10 21.15 -18.56
CA CYS A 468 -5.90 20.24 -19.67
C CYS A 468 -6.06 20.90 -21.05
N TRP A 469 -6.64 22.09 -21.13
CA TRP A 469 -6.73 22.88 -22.37
C TRP A 469 -5.48 23.74 -22.62
N HIS A 470 -4.59 23.88 -21.63
CA HIS A 470 -3.35 24.62 -21.85
C HIS A 470 -2.39 23.81 -22.72
N GLN A 471 -1.87 24.46 -23.75
CA GLN A 471 -0.82 23.87 -24.59
C GLN A 471 0.45 23.65 -23.76
N ARG A 472 1.02 22.48 -23.87
CA ARG A 472 2.31 22.12 -23.26
C ARG A 472 3.42 22.21 -24.30
N GLY A 473 4.14 23.32 -24.30
CA GLY A 473 5.22 23.57 -25.26
C GLY A 473 4.74 24.30 -26.51
N THR A 474 5.65 24.54 -27.46
CA THR A 474 5.43 25.39 -28.65
C THR A 474 4.72 24.66 -29.81
N LEU A 475 4.63 23.33 -29.80
CA LEU A 475 4.10 22.54 -30.91
C LEU A 475 3.48 21.23 -30.36
N GLY A 476 2.19 21.20 -30.14
CA GLY A 476 1.48 19.96 -29.82
C GLY A 476 0.05 20.23 -29.31
N PRO A 477 -0.85 19.25 -29.45
CA PRO A 477 -2.20 19.37 -28.91
C PRO A 477 -2.18 19.39 -27.39
N SER A 478 -3.15 20.06 -26.80
CA SER A 478 -3.43 20.00 -25.38
C SER A 478 -3.94 18.58 -25.00
N ILE A 479 -3.92 18.24 -23.72
CA ILE A 479 -4.47 16.95 -23.22
C ILE A 479 -5.92 16.81 -23.62
N ALA A 480 -6.70 17.88 -23.47
CA ALA A 480 -8.11 17.88 -23.85
C ALA A 480 -8.31 17.61 -25.33
N GLU A 481 -7.52 18.24 -26.21
CA GLU A 481 -7.58 18.01 -27.66
C GLU A 481 -7.18 16.57 -28.02
N GLU A 482 -6.16 15.99 -27.34
CA GLU A 482 -5.82 14.58 -27.50
C GLU A 482 -6.98 13.65 -27.16
N MET A 483 -7.67 13.90 -26.03
CA MET A 483 -8.83 13.11 -25.62
C MET A 483 -10.01 13.27 -26.58
N ILE A 484 -10.28 14.50 -27.01
CA ILE A 484 -11.36 14.80 -27.97
C ILE A 484 -11.09 14.16 -29.33
N SER A 485 -9.83 14.10 -29.76
CA SER A 485 -9.44 13.43 -31.03
C SER A 485 -9.75 11.93 -31.04
N GLN A 486 -9.84 11.30 -29.86
CA GLN A 486 -10.27 9.91 -29.71
C GLN A 486 -11.79 9.74 -29.61
N GLY A 487 -12.58 10.83 -29.73
CA GLY A 487 -14.03 10.82 -29.57
C GLY A 487 -14.53 11.06 -28.14
N CYS A 488 -13.63 11.18 -27.17
CA CYS A 488 -13.97 11.41 -25.78
C CYS A 488 -14.15 12.91 -25.53
N ARG A 489 -15.39 13.39 -25.57
CA ARG A 489 -15.73 14.84 -25.50
C ARG A 489 -15.75 15.33 -24.06
N TRP A 490 -15.18 16.53 -23.83
CA TRP A 490 -15.08 17.19 -22.55
C TRP A 490 -15.43 18.68 -22.63
N ARG A 491 -15.84 19.23 -21.49
CA ARG A 491 -15.97 20.68 -21.24
C ARG A 491 -14.98 21.07 -20.14
N PRO A 492 -14.43 22.29 -20.14
CA PRO A 492 -13.56 22.74 -19.06
C PRO A 492 -14.33 22.90 -17.75
N SER A 493 -13.66 22.58 -16.64
CA SER A 493 -14.15 22.91 -15.31
C SER A 493 -14.13 24.41 -15.05
N ASP A 494 -14.99 24.88 -14.14
CA ASP A 494 -15.04 26.29 -13.75
C ASP A 494 -13.73 26.75 -13.07
N ARG A 495 -13.18 27.86 -13.55
CA ARG A 495 -11.96 28.54 -13.04
C ARG A 495 -12.23 29.94 -12.51
N SER A 496 -13.47 30.38 -12.43
CA SER A 496 -13.80 31.69 -11.86
C SER A 496 -13.20 31.85 -10.45
N ASN A 497 -12.92 33.08 -10.07
CA ASN A 497 -12.44 33.37 -8.72
C ASN A 497 -13.43 32.85 -7.68
N GLY A 498 -12.94 32.07 -6.72
CA GLY A 498 -13.77 31.44 -5.70
C GLY A 498 -14.44 30.11 -6.10
N ALA A 499 -14.26 29.64 -7.35
CA ALA A 499 -14.89 28.38 -7.81
C ALA A 499 -14.52 27.16 -6.93
N ARG A 500 -13.32 27.12 -6.36
CA ARG A 500 -12.93 26.04 -5.45
C ARG A 500 -13.74 26.07 -4.15
N ILE A 501 -13.83 27.24 -3.54
CA ILE A 501 -14.62 27.46 -2.30
C ILE A 501 -16.10 27.19 -2.55
N ALA A 502 -16.64 27.75 -3.63
CA ALA A 502 -18.03 27.50 -4.02
C ALA A 502 -18.31 26.00 -4.26
N GLY A 503 -17.38 25.29 -4.88
CA GLY A 503 -17.47 23.85 -5.10
C GLY A 503 -17.39 23.04 -3.81
N LYS A 504 -16.54 23.41 -2.86
CA LYS A 504 -16.52 22.80 -1.53
C LYS A 504 -17.84 23.01 -0.79
N ASN A 505 -18.33 24.25 -0.75
CA ASN A 505 -19.62 24.58 -0.12
C ASN A 505 -20.77 23.80 -0.78
N ARG A 506 -20.75 23.65 -2.11
CA ARG A 506 -21.73 22.83 -2.81
C ARG A 506 -21.66 21.36 -2.41
N LEU A 507 -20.49 20.81 -2.17
CA LEU A 507 -20.34 19.45 -1.67
C LEU A 507 -20.88 19.31 -0.24
N HIS A 508 -20.64 20.29 0.64
CA HIS A 508 -21.26 20.32 1.98
C HIS A 508 -22.80 20.28 1.89
N GLU A 509 -23.40 21.03 0.98
CA GLU A 509 -24.85 20.99 0.76
C GLU A 509 -25.32 19.62 0.26
N LEU A 510 -24.61 19.03 -0.70
CA LEU A 510 -24.97 17.73 -1.29
C LEU A 510 -24.79 16.56 -0.31
N LEU A 511 -23.86 16.68 0.64
CA LEU A 511 -23.64 15.66 1.66
C LEU A 511 -24.63 15.73 2.83
N LYS A 512 -25.37 16.83 2.99
CA LYS A 512 -26.42 16.89 3.99
C LYS A 512 -27.56 15.95 3.62
N VAL A 513 -28.02 15.19 4.60
CA VAL A 513 -29.20 14.36 4.48
C VAL A 513 -30.43 15.26 4.64
N ASP A 514 -31.32 15.24 3.68
CA ASP A 514 -32.58 15.96 3.72
C ASP A 514 -33.50 15.32 4.75
N GLU A 515 -34.07 16.11 5.63
CA GLU A 515 -34.91 15.64 6.76
C GLU A 515 -36.24 15.03 6.32
N GLU A 516 -36.79 15.46 5.17
CA GLU A 516 -38.09 14.99 4.68
C GLU A 516 -37.94 13.68 3.90
N THR A 517 -36.89 13.56 3.06
CA THR A 517 -36.67 12.39 2.20
C THR A 517 -35.78 11.34 2.82
N GLY A 518 -34.96 11.71 3.79
CA GLY A 518 -33.91 10.86 4.38
C GLY A 518 -32.75 10.58 3.42
N LEU A 519 -32.65 11.26 2.28
CA LEU A 519 -31.63 11.04 1.26
C LEU A 519 -30.60 12.17 1.25
N ALA A 520 -29.33 11.81 1.02
CA ALA A 520 -28.29 12.78 0.72
C ALA A 520 -28.40 13.25 -0.73
N GLY A 521 -28.05 14.51 -1.00
CA GLY A 521 -28.02 15.05 -2.36
C GLY A 521 -26.97 14.44 -3.28
N ILE A 522 -26.02 13.67 -2.72
CA ILE A 522 -25.04 12.86 -3.46
C ILE A 522 -24.87 11.51 -2.78
N GLN A 523 -24.88 10.45 -3.60
CA GLN A 523 -24.65 9.08 -3.15
C GLN A 523 -23.69 8.37 -4.09
N PHE A 524 -23.03 7.31 -3.59
CA PHE A 524 -22.01 6.57 -4.30
C PHE A 524 -22.32 5.07 -4.26
N PHE A 525 -22.21 4.41 -5.40
CA PHE A 525 -22.27 2.95 -5.42
C PHE A 525 -21.07 2.37 -4.65
N ASN A 526 -21.30 1.29 -3.91
CA ASN A 526 -20.23 0.63 -3.14
C ASN A 526 -19.08 0.11 -4.02
N THR A 527 -19.27 0.06 -5.34
CA THR A 527 -18.23 -0.25 -6.34
C THR A 527 -17.26 0.90 -6.57
N CYS A 528 -17.61 2.15 -6.20
CA CYS A 528 -16.75 3.33 -6.26
C CYS A 528 -15.79 3.36 -5.05
N ARG A 529 -14.89 2.39 -4.99
CA ARG A 529 -14.06 2.09 -3.80
C ARG A 529 -13.13 3.22 -3.44
N GLN A 530 -12.52 3.88 -4.44
CA GLN A 530 -11.53 4.91 -4.19
C GLN A 530 -12.15 6.17 -3.60
N VAL A 531 -13.29 6.63 -4.14
CA VAL A 531 -13.97 7.81 -3.60
C VAL A 531 -14.49 7.55 -2.18
N ILE A 532 -14.99 6.34 -1.91
CA ILE A 532 -15.47 5.94 -0.57
C ILE A 532 -14.32 5.92 0.43
N ALA A 533 -13.14 5.48 0.01
CA ALA A 533 -11.94 5.46 0.85
C ALA A 533 -11.33 6.84 1.07
N ASP A 534 -11.30 7.68 0.03
CA ASP A 534 -10.61 8.98 0.08
C ASP A 534 -11.47 10.09 0.71
N PHE A 535 -12.76 10.15 0.36
CA PHE A 535 -13.60 11.31 0.66
C PHE A 535 -13.72 11.62 2.17
N PRO A 536 -13.92 10.63 3.06
CA PRO A 536 -13.99 10.88 4.50
C PRO A 536 -12.63 11.30 5.12
N LEU A 537 -11.53 11.13 4.37
CA LEU A 537 -10.17 11.38 4.84
C LEU A 537 -9.58 12.69 4.30
N ILE A 538 -10.33 13.45 3.50
CA ILE A 538 -9.87 14.74 2.95
C ILE A 538 -9.73 15.74 4.10
N PRO A 539 -8.50 16.26 4.38
CA PRO A 539 -8.31 17.21 5.47
C PRO A 539 -8.71 18.63 5.07
N SER A 540 -9.29 19.38 6.02
CA SER A 540 -9.46 20.82 5.92
C SER A 540 -8.10 21.54 5.97
N ASP A 541 -8.01 22.75 5.41
CA ASP A 541 -6.82 23.58 5.55
C ASP A 541 -6.57 23.91 7.04
N PRO A 542 -5.43 23.49 7.62
CA PRO A 542 -5.12 23.73 9.03
C PRO A 542 -4.89 25.20 9.37
N LYS A 543 -4.74 26.06 8.37
CA LYS A 543 -4.62 27.51 8.53
C LYS A 543 -5.96 28.23 8.58
N GLY A 544 -7.06 27.46 8.64
CA GLY A 544 -8.41 28.01 8.66
C GLY A 544 -8.89 28.52 7.29
N GLY A 545 -8.28 28.04 6.20
CA GLY A 545 -8.72 28.33 4.84
C GLY A 545 -10.04 27.65 4.50
N ASP A 546 -10.80 28.26 3.59
CA ASP A 546 -12.11 27.77 3.16
C ASP A 546 -12.04 26.54 2.22
N ASP A 547 -10.85 26.03 1.89
CA ASP A 547 -10.64 24.88 1.01
C ASP A 547 -10.07 23.66 1.78
N ILE A 548 -9.72 22.59 1.07
CA ILE A 548 -9.01 21.43 1.61
C ILE A 548 -7.53 21.77 1.85
N ASP A 549 -6.85 20.96 2.68
CA ASP A 549 -5.41 21.13 2.93
C ASP A 549 -4.63 21.07 1.60
N PRO A 550 -3.88 22.13 1.23
CA PRO A 550 -3.12 22.17 -0.02
C PRO A 550 -2.01 21.11 -0.12
N ARG A 551 -1.62 20.51 1.02
CA ARG A 551 -0.61 19.44 1.08
C ARG A 551 -1.20 18.07 0.72
N THR A 552 -2.53 17.94 0.64
CA THR A 552 -3.20 16.71 0.23
C THR A 552 -2.84 16.39 -1.21
N SER A 553 -2.19 15.26 -1.45
CA SER A 553 -1.74 14.87 -2.79
C SER A 553 -2.66 13.82 -3.43
N GLN A 554 -2.92 12.72 -2.76
CA GLN A 554 -3.63 11.57 -3.34
C GLN A 554 -5.14 11.77 -3.38
N GLN A 555 -5.75 12.13 -2.27
CA GLN A 555 -7.21 12.36 -2.16
C GLN A 555 -7.68 13.58 -2.97
N ARG A 556 -6.74 14.47 -3.34
CA ARG A 556 -7.05 15.69 -4.09
C ARG A 556 -7.65 15.39 -5.46
N HIS A 557 -7.17 14.38 -6.16
CA HIS A 557 -7.66 14.04 -7.50
C HIS A 557 -9.12 13.56 -7.45
N THR A 558 -9.46 12.72 -6.47
CA THR A 558 -10.82 12.29 -6.22
C THR A 558 -11.71 13.48 -5.87
N TYR A 559 -11.27 14.34 -4.94
CA TYR A 559 -11.99 15.55 -4.54
C TYR A 559 -12.25 16.49 -5.72
N ASP A 560 -11.21 16.83 -6.50
CA ASP A 560 -11.34 17.78 -7.60
C ASP A 560 -12.31 17.23 -8.68
N SER A 561 -12.24 15.94 -9.00
CA SER A 561 -13.19 15.31 -9.93
C SER A 561 -14.65 15.40 -9.43
N ILE A 562 -14.92 15.03 -8.16
CA ILE A 562 -16.26 15.11 -7.58
C ILE A 562 -16.73 16.56 -7.49
N ARG A 563 -15.85 17.50 -7.15
CA ARG A 563 -16.15 18.93 -7.10
C ARG A 563 -16.54 19.47 -8.48
N TYR A 564 -15.86 19.07 -9.55
CA TYR A 564 -16.24 19.46 -10.91
C TYR A 564 -17.65 18.96 -11.26
N ALA A 565 -17.97 17.73 -10.89
CA ALA A 565 -19.32 17.20 -11.07
C ALA A 565 -20.38 18.01 -10.31
N ALA A 566 -20.13 18.29 -9.04
CA ALA A 566 -21.05 19.04 -8.18
C ALA A 566 -21.33 20.45 -8.71
N MET A 567 -20.30 21.11 -9.25
CA MET A 567 -20.41 22.46 -9.83
C MET A 567 -21.08 22.47 -11.21
N SER A 568 -21.01 21.38 -11.97
CA SER A 568 -21.59 21.30 -13.31
C SER A 568 -23.06 20.94 -13.34
N ARG A 569 -23.66 20.58 -12.19
CA ARG A 569 -25.02 20.11 -12.09
C ARG A 569 -25.98 21.19 -12.63
N PRO A 570 -26.85 20.88 -13.59
CA PRO A 570 -27.95 21.73 -13.94
C PRO A 570 -28.80 22.02 -12.69
N LYS A 571 -29.19 23.25 -12.45
CA LYS A 571 -30.17 23.53 -11.40
C LYS A 571 -31.35 22.63 -11.63
N ALA A 572 -31.84 21.94 -10.59
CA ALA A 572 -33.08 21.18 -10.67
C ALA A 572 -34.14 22.09 -11.24
N PHE A 573 -34.86 21.61 -12.25
CA PHE A 573 -36.05 22.31 -12.77
C PHE A 573 -37.05 22.42 -11.61
N SER A 574 -37.23 23.64 -11.13
CA SER A 574 -38.38 23.89 -10.26
C SER A 574 -39.66 23.73 -11.11
N PRO A 575 -40.66 23.00 -10.64
CA PRO A 575 -41.95 22.96 -11.33
C PRO A 575 -42.56 24.35 -11.62
N PHE A 576 -42.10 25.38 -10.91
CA PHE A 576 -42.47 26.78 -11.13
C PHE A 576 -41.79 27.44 -12.34
N ASP A 577 -40.73 26.84 -12.91
CA ASP A 577 -40.06 27.39 -14.09
C ASP A 577 -40.69 26.97 -15.42
N MET A 578 -41.72 26.13 -15.43
CA MET A 578 -42.43 25.72 -16.65
C MET A 578 -43.25 26.85 -17.32
N GLY A 579 -43.34 28.03 -16.71
CA GLY A 579 -44.03 29.19 -17.26
C GLY A 579 -43.14 30.32 -17.80
N ARG A 580 -41.84 30.25 -17.61
CA ARG A 580 -40.93 31.26 -18.16
C ARG A 580 -40.04 30.58 -19.19
N GLY A 581 -40.25 30.92 -20.46
CA GLY A 581 -39.40 30.48 -21.55
C GLY A 581 -37.93 30.66 -21.17
N VAL A 582 -37.18 29.57 -21.22
CA VAL A 582 -35.74 29.58 -20.98
C VAL A 582 -35.13 30.65 -21.87
N PRO A 583 -34.48 31.71 -21.35
CA PRO A 583 -33.69 32.58 -22.20
C PRO A 583 -32.64 31.66 -22.85
N GLN A 584 -32.74 31.47 -24.15
CA GLN A 584 -31.61 30.98 -24.91
C GLN A 584 -30.48 31.99 -24.68
N GLN A 585 -29.60 31.70 -23.69
CA GLN A 585 -28.30 32.34 -23.67
C GLN A 585 -27.57 31.85 -24.93
N SER A 586 -27.80 32.58 -26.01
CA SER A 586 -26.96 32.52 -27.17
C SER A 586 -25.57 32.88 -26.66
N TRP A 587 -24.68 31.86 -26.57
CA TRP A 587 -23.26 32.11 -26.36
C TRP A 587 -22.79 33.06 -27.44
N ARG A 588 -22.40 34.28 -27.07
CA ARG A 588 -21.72 35.22 -27.96
C ARG A 588 -20.25 35.17 -27.56
N PRO A 589 -19.32 34.91 -28.50
CA PRO A 589 -17.91 35.08 -28.24
C PRO A 589 -17.63 36.47 -27.67
N ALA A 590 -16.78 36.58 -26.70
CA ALA A 590 -16.33 37.86 -26.14
C ALA A 590 -15.66 38.75 -27.20
N ASP A 591 -15.19 38.13 -28.27
CA ASP A 591 -14.65 38.76 -29.46
C ASP A 591 -15.37 38.24 -30.70
N SER A 592 -16.11 39.14 -31.37
CA SER A 592 -16.88 38.85 -32.58
C SER A 592 -15.98 38.61 -33.83
N VAL A 593 -14.69 38.90 -33.75
CA VAL A 593 -13.76 38.79 -34.89
C VAL A 593 -12.96 37.48 -34.79
N PHE A 594 -12.62 37.01 -33.59
CA PHE A 594 -11.78 35.85 -33.38
C PHE A 594 -12.50 34.62 -32.82
N GLY A 595 -13.82 34.69 -32.54
CA GLY A 595 -14.60 33.50 -32.16
C GLY A 595 -14.30 32.91 -30.79
N TYR A 596 -13.69 33.68 -29.86
CA TYR A 596 -13.37 33.24 -28.51
C TYR A 596 -14.33 33.80 -27.47
#